data_65c29bf90914035810acb0bd630a936e
#
_entry.id   65c29bf90914035810acb0bd630a936e
#
_cell.length_a   1.000
_cell.length_b   1.000
_cell.length_c   1.000
_cell.angle_alpha   90.00
_cell.angle_beta   90.00
_cell.angle_gamma   90.00
#
_symmetry.space_group_name_H-M   'P 1'
#
loop_
_entity.id
_entity.type
_entity.pdbx_description
1 polymer ?
#
loop_
_entity_poly.entity_id
_entity_poly.type
_entity_poly.pdbx_seq_one_letter_code
_entity_poly.pdbx_strand_id
1 'polypeptide(L)'
;TLMGSVLLIAIFLFTYESNPEFELAPVTENTLELWDPQKLILNNDKAHELVKKGYLLVAESSKYMGPLAKDPKLRFAGNNLSCTNCHLNGGTLSGSASWIGILDRFPQFRGRENKMGTIEERINGCMERSMNGIKLSKNSTQMKAMVAYMDWISRELPKLNSKVFK
;
A
#
# COMPACT_ATOMS: atom_id res chain seq x y z
N THR A 1 -50.54 19.98 8.30
CA THR A 1 -49.50 18.97 8.17
C THR A 1 -48.82 19.00 6.81
N LEU A 2 -49.49 19.36 5.70
CA LEU A 2 -48.90 19.44 4.36
C LEU A 2 -47.86 20.58 4.19
N MET A 3 -48.12 21.75 4.82
CA MET A 3 -47.19 22.90 4.72
C MET A 3 -45.81 22.66 5.40
N GLY A 4 -45.79 21.89 6.49
CA GLY A 4 -44.53 21.57 7.17
C GLY A 4 -43.60 20.65 6.36
N SER A 5 -44.19 19.72 5.61
CA SER A 5 -43.43 18.78 4.76
C SER A 5 -42.77 19.46 3.54
N VAL A 6 -43.45 20.44 2.95
CA VAL A 6 -42.90 21.21 1.80
C VAL A 6 -41.73 22.10 2.23
N LEU A 7 -41.82 22.70 3.44
CA LEU A 7 -40.76 23.53 3.99
C LEU A 7 -39.47 22.72 4.27
N LEU A 8 -39.61 21.51 4.82
CA LEU A 8 -38.49 20.63 5.12
C LEU A 8 -37.80 20.15 3.84
N ILE A 9 -38.54 19.83 2.77
CA ILE A 9 -37.99 19.43 1.48
C ILE A 9 -37.24 20.62 0.83
N ALA A 10 -37.80 21.83 0.90
CA ALA A 10 -37.12 23.01 0.35
C ALA A 10 -35.82 23.34 1.08
N ILE A 11 -35.77 23.21 2.42
CA ILE A 11 -34.54 23.38 3.20
C ILE A 11 -33.52 22.33 2.84
N PHE A 12 -33.92 21.05 2.68
CA PHE A 12 -33.01 19.96 2.31
C PHE A 12 -32.40 20.15 0.91
N LEU A 13 -33.22 20.57 -0.06
CA LEU A 13 -32.71 20.87 -1.42
C LEU A 13 -31.77 22.07 -1.43
N PHE A 14 -32.07 23.11 -0.64
CA PHE A 14 -31.21 24.31 -0.58
C PHE A 14 -29.87 24.06 0.10
N THR A 15 -29.83 23.20 1.13
CA THR A 15 -28.57 22.81 1.79
C THR A 15 -27.74 21.83 0.95
N TYR A 16 -28.38 21.05 0.06
CA TYR A 16 -27.68 20.13 -0.82
C TYR A 16 -26.94 20.86 -1.95
N GLU A 17 -27.49 21.93 -2.49
CA GLU A 17 -26.83 22.73 -3.54
C GLU A 17 -25.70 23.63 -3.01
N SER A 18 -25.60 23.85 -1.70
CA SER A 18 -24.57 24.72 -1.11
C SER A 18 -23.28 24.00 -0.65
N ASN A 19 -23.19 22.68 -0.84
CA ASN A 19 -21.92 21.98 -0.62
C ASN A 19 -20.95 22.36 -1.76
N PRO A 20 -19.83 23.03 -1.49
CA PRO A 20 -18.85 23.25 -2.54
C PRO A 20 -18.40 21.88 -3.06
N GLU A 21 -18.54 21.68 -4.37
CA GLU A 21 -17.93 20.51 -5.02
C GLU A 21 -16.47 20.42 -4.54
N PHE A 22 -16.13 19.28 -3.96
CA PHE A 22 -14.74 18.99 -3.61
C PHE A 22 -13.99 18.80 -4.93
N GLU A 23 -13.49 19.91 -5.47
CA GLU A 23 -12.67 19.92 -6.67
C GLU A 23 -11.33 19.24 -6.32
N LEU A 24 -11.18 17.99 -6.75
CA LEU A 24 -9.89 17.32 -6.69
C LEU A 24 -8.92 18.15 -7.53
N ALA A 25 -7.86 18.65 -6.91
CA ALA A 25 -6.79 19.31 -7.64
C ALA A 25 -6.36 18.42 -8.81
N PRO A 26 -6.24 18.95 -10.03
CA PRO A 26 -5.88 18.16 -11.18
C PRO A 26 -4.52 17.49 -10.93
N VAL A 27 -4.54 16.16 -10.93
CA VAL A 27 -3.31 15.35 -10.86
C VAL A 27 -2.64 15.50 -12.21
N THR A 28 -1.58 16.30 -12.29
CA THR A 28 -0.82 16.46 -13.52
C THR A 28 -0.08 15.14 -13.83
N GLU A 29 -0.06 14.76 -15.10
CA GLU A 29 0.57 13.52 -15.59
C GLU A 29 2.03 13.36 -15.12
N ASN A 30 2.75 14.46 -14.97
CA ASN A 30 4.12 14.51 -14.46
C ASN A 30 4.26 14.09 -12.99
N THR A 31 3.23 14.26 -12.14
CA THR A 31 3.28 13.83 -10.75
C THR A 31 3.10 12.30 -10.61
N LEU A 32 2.39 11.67 -11.53
CA LEU A 32 2.22 10.21 -11.56
C LEU A 32 3.50 9.49 -12.02
N GLU A 33 4.25 10.04 -12.98
CA GLU A 33 5.51 9.45 -13.45
C GLU A 33 6.60 9.45 -12.36
N LEU A 34 6.63 10.48 -11.53
CA LEU A 34 7.61 10.61 -10.43
C LEU A 34 7.43 9.55 -9.34
N TRP A 35 6.22 9.03 -9.21
CA TRP A 35 5.83 8.10 -8.15
C TRP A 35 5.62 6.67 -8.64
N ASP A 36 6.13 6.33 -9.83
CA ASP A 36 6.11 4.96 -10.31
C ASP A 36 7.25 4.15 -9.67
N PRO A 37 6.95 3.35 -8.62
CA PRO A 37 7.97 2.56 -7.96
C PRO A 37 8.59 1.54 -8.90
N GLN A 38 7.88 1.11 -9.96
CA GLN A 38 8.40 0.20 -10.97
C GLN A 38 9.56 0.85 -11.73
N LYS A 39 9.36 2.05 -12.26
CA LYS A 39 10.42 2.78 -12.97
C LYS A 39 11.59 3.11 -12.05
N LEU A 40 11.30 3.57 -10.82
CA LEU A 40 12.34 3.97 -9.87
C LEU A 40 13.19 2.81 -9.37
N ILE A 41 12.61 1.62 -9.23
CA ILE A 41 13.31 0.47 -8.64
C ILE A 41 13.91 -0.42 -9.71
N LEU A 42 13.13 -0.79 -10.73
CA LEU A 42 13.61 -1.75 -11.74
C LEU A 42 14.64 -1.14 -12.67
N ASN A 43 14.54 0.15 -12.96
CA ASN A 43 15.47 0.88 -13.82
C ASN A 43 16.60 1.57 -13.04
N ASN A 44 16.66 1.42 -11.71
CA ASN A 44 17.70 2.01 -10.89
C ASN A 44 18.79 0.97 -10.58
N ASP A 45 19.95 1.11 -11.21
CA ASP A 45 21.11 0.23 -10.99
C ASP A 45 21.62 0.26 -9.55
N LYS A 46 21.32 1.34 -8.79
CA LYS A 46 21.67 1.48 -7.37
C LYS A 46 20.66 0.81 -6.43
N ALA A 47 19.49 0.41 -6.93
CA ALA A 47 18.54 -0.33 -6.10
C ALA A 47 19.08 -1.75 -5.88
N HIS A 48 19.26 -2.08 -4.62
CA HIS A 48 19.78 -3.40 -4.23
C HIS A 48 18.87 -4.52 -4.74
N GLU A 49 19.43 -5.64 -5.17
CA GLU A 49 18.65 -6.80 -5.68
C GLU A 49 17.57 -7.27 -4.71
N LEU A 50 17.82 -7.14 -3.40
CA LEU A 50 16.84 -7.47 -2.37
C LEU A 50 15.62 -6.55 -2.41
N VAL A 51 15.82 -5.25 -2.69
CA VAL A 51 14.74 -4.24 -2.83
C VAL A 51 13.92 -4.53 -4.09
N LYS A 52 14.59 -4.81 -5.22
CA LYS A 52 13.92 -5.21 -6.48
C LYS A 52 13.06 -6.45 -6.29
N LYS A 53 13.61 -7.46 -5.62
CA LYS A 53 12.87 -8.67 -5.25
C LYS A 53 11.68 -8.36 -4.36
N GLY A 54 11.84 -7.49 -3.37
CA GLY A 54 10.77 -7.04 -2.49
C GLY A 54 9.63 -6.38 -3.26
N TYR A 55 9.95 -5.49 -4.18
CA TYR A 55 8.97 -4.87 -5.06
C TYR A 55 8.17 -5.92 -5.86
N LEU A 56 8.83 -6.87 -6.52
CA LEU A 56 8.17 -7.92 -7.29
C LEU A 56 7.25 -8.80 -6.42
N LEU A 57 7.69 -9.13 -5.21
CA LEU A 57 6.88 -9.89 -4.25
C LEU A 57 5.59 -9.14 -3.85
N VAL A 58 5.61 -7.83 -3.69
CA VAL A 58 4.44 -7.05 -3.30
C VAL A 58 3.57 -6.65 -4.49
N ALA A 59 4.17 -6.34 -5.64
CA ALA A 59 3.45 -5.90 -6.83
C ALA A 59 2.79 -7.06 -7.59
N GLU A 60 3.48 -8.19 -7.66
CA GLU A 60 3.06 -9.39 -8.39
C GLU A 60 3.02 -10.62 -7.47
N SER A 61 2.43 -10.49 -6.28
CA SER A 61 2.42 -11.55 -5.24
C SER A 61 1.92 -12.88 -5.77
N SER A 62 0.86 -12.87 -6.58
CA SER A 62 0.29 -14.08 -7.19
C SER A 62 1.32 -14.87 -8.00
N LYS A 63 2.18 -14.18 -8.74
CA LYS A 63 3.20 -14.75 -9.64
C LYS A 63 4.46 -15.23 -8.91
N TYR A 64 4.86 -14.53 -7.85
CA TYR A 64 6.14 -14.79 -7.18
C TYR A 64 6.02 -15.56 -5.87
N MET A 65 4.85 -15.48 -5.21
CA MET A 65 4.60 -16.21 -3.95
C MET A 65 3.16 -16.70 -3.79
N GLY A 66 2.37 -16.71 -4.86
CA GLY A 66 0.98 -17.13 -4.88
C GLY A 66 0.72 -18.32 -5.80
N PRO A 67 -0.54 -18.55 -6.16
CA PRO A 67 -0.95 -19.72 -6.96
C PRO A 67 -0.26 -19.85 -8.31
N LEU A 68 0.17 -18.72 -8.90
CA LEU A 68 0.86 -18.69 -10.20
C LEU A 68 2.40 -18.82 -10.07
N ALA A 69 2.95 -18.97 -8.86
CA ALA A 69 4.37 -19.16 -8.69
C ALA A 69 4.84 -20.46 -9.37
N LYS A 70 5.91 -20.34 -10.17
CA LYS A 70 6.48 -21.48 -10.94
C LYS A 70 6.93 -22.61 -10.01
N ASP A 71 7.60 -22.26 -8.90
CA ASP A 71 7.99 -23.24 -7.88
C ASP A 71 6.86 -23.37 -6.84
N PRO A 72 6.24 -24.56 -6.70
CA PRO A 72 5.21 -24.80 -5.70
C PRO A 72 5.66 -24.50 -4.25
N LYS A 73 6.95 -24.62 -3.94
CA LYS A 73 7.51 -24.33 -2.62
C LYS A 73 7.46 -22.84 -2.27
N LEU A 74 7.25 -21.98 -3.25
CA LEU A 74 7.11 -20.53 -3.06
C LEU A 74 5.66 -20.07 -2.96
N ARG A 75 4.67 -20.96 -3.01
CA ARG A 75 3.26 -20.63 -2.93
C ARG A 75 2.82 -20.42 -1.49
N PHE A 76 3.13 -19.24 -0.96
CA PHE A 76 2.76 -18.82 0.39
C PHE A 76 1.37 -18.16 0.44
N ALA A 77 0.96 -17.45 -0.61
CA ALA A 77 -0.37 -16.89 -0.74
C ALA A 77 -1.32 -17.90 -1.39
N GLY A 78 -2.56 -17.97 -0.86
CA GLY A 78 -3.58 -18.93 -1.30
C GLY A 78 -4.58 -18.36 -2.31
N ASN A 79 -4.44 -17.07 -2.70
CA ASN A 79 -5.29 -16.43 -3.71
C ASN A 79 -4.45 -15.60 -4.69
N ASN A 80 -5.11 -15.05 -5.71
CA ASN A 80 -4.45 -14.28 -6.78
C ASN A 80 -4.31 -12.79 -6.47
N LEU A 81 -4.53 -12.35 -5.22
CA LEU A 81 -4.31 -10.97 -4.84
C LEU A 81 -2.81 -10.66 -4.75
N SER A 82 -2.48 -9.41 -5.01
CA SER A 82 -1.19 -8.81 -4.68
C SER A 82 -1.34 -7.79 -3.56
N CYS A 83 -0.27 -7.51 -2.83
CA CYS A 83 -0.30 -6.52 -1.76
C CYS A 83 -0.76 -5.15 -2.29
N THR A 84 -0.43 -4.84 -3.53
CA THR A 84 -0.82 -3.61 -4.24
C THR A 84 -2.31 -3.49 -4.54
N ASN A 85 -3.10 -4.54 -4.40
CA ASN A 85 -4.56 -4.42 -4.51
C ASN A 85 -5.18 -3.60 -3.36
N CYS A 86 -4.52 -3.55 -2.21
CA CYS A 86 -4.92 -2.74 -1.05
C CYS A 86 -3.96 -1.57 -0.79
N HIS A 87 -2.67 -1.76 -1.06
CA HIS A 87 -1.62 -0.77 -0.87
C HIS A 87 -1.21 -0.22 -2.24
N LEU A 88 -2.06 0.67 -2.78
CA LEU A 88 -1.97 1.12 -4.16
C LEU A 88 -0.61 1.72 -4.51
N ASN A 89 -0.26 1.63 -5.78
CA ASN A 89 1.01 2.11 -6.34
C ASN A 89 2.24 1.59 -5.57
N GLY A 90 2.30 0.27 -5.35
CA GLY A 90 3.41 -0.34 -4.60
C GLY A 90 3.49 0.11 -3.13
N GLY A 91 2.40 0.56 -2.53
CA GLY A 91 2.36 1.10 -1.17
C GLY A 91 2.83 2.54 -1.04
N THR A 92 2.93 3.27 -2.14
CA THR A 92 3.40 4.68 -2.12
C THR A 92 2.28 5.70 -2.19
N LEU A 93 1.07 5.31 -2.63
CA LEU A 93 -0.04 6.25 -2.79
C LEU A 93 -0.55 6.73 -1.43
N SER A 94 -0.52 8.04 -1.21
CA SER A 94 -1.08 8.67 -0.03
C SER A 94 -2.59 8.41 0.07
N GLY A 95 -3.10 8.19 1.28
CA GLY A 95 -4.52 7.89 1.52
C GLY A 95 -4.92 6.42 1.27
N SER A 96 -4.06 5.59 0.67
CA SER A 96 -4.34 4.17 0.38
C SER A 96 -3.48 3.21 1.20
N ALA A 97 -3.48 3.38 2.52
CA ALA A 97 -2.67 2.60 3.45
C ALA A 97 -1.17 2.57 3.04
N SER A 98 -0.61 3.74 2.76
CA SER A 98 0.78 3.92 2.32
C SER A 98 1.78 3.32 3.32
N TRP A 99 2.87 2.77 2.77
CA TRP A 99 4.00 2.23 3.54
C TRP A 99 5.13 3.22 3.76
N ILE A 100 5.04 4.43 3.21
CA ILE A 100 6.04 5.47 3.46
C ILE A 100 6.09 5.75 4.97
N GLY A 101 7.27 5.62 5.58
CA GLY A 101 7.47 5.74 7.02
C GLY A 101 6.86 4.60 7.84
N ILE A 102 6.52 3.46 7.22
CA ILE A 102 5.85 2.36 7.93
C ILE A 102 6.73 1.76 9.03
N LEU A 103 8.05 1.66 8.80
CA LEU A 103 8.96 1.02 9.75
C LEU A 103 9.09 1.82 11.05
N ASP A 104 8.99 3.15 10.98
CA ASP A 104 9.05 4.03 12.16
C ASP A 104 7.82 3.87 13.08
N ARG A 105 6.75 3.24 12.57
CA ARG A 105 5.52 2.96 13.32
C ARG A 105 5.53 1.62 14.04
N PHE A 106 6.58 0.80 13.85
CA PHE A 106 6.72 -0.51 14.50
C PHE A 106 7.90 -0.54 15.47
N PRO A 107 7.78 -1.28 16.62
CA PRO A 107 6.65 -2.12 17.00
C PRO A 107 5.41 -1.29 17.38
N GLN A 108 4.20 -1.78 17.06
CA GLN A 108 2.96 -1.09 17.39
C GLN A 108 1.96 -2.04 18.07
N PHE A 109 1.09 -1.49 18.94
CA PHE A 109 0.05 -2.27 19.58
C PHE A 109 -0.99 -2.73 18.56
N ARG A 110 -1.30 -4.00 18.57
CA ARG A 110 -2.24 -4.66 17.68
C ARG A 110 -3.46 -5.13 18.47
N GLY A 111 -4.53 -4.34 18.42
CA GLY A 111 -5.73 -4.57 19.23
C GLY A 111 -6.36 -5.94 19.04
N ARG A 112 -6.32 -6.50 17.82
CA ARG A 112 -6.88 -7.83 17.54
C ARG A 112 -6.11 -8.96 18.22
N GLU A 113 -4.80 -8.85 18.27
CA GLU A 113 -3.90 -9.81 18.89
C GLU A 113 -3.58 -9.48 20.36
N ASN A 114 -4.06 -8.32 20.82
CA ASN A 114 -3.85 -7.76 22.16
C ASN A 114 -2.37 -7.79 22.61
N LYS A 115 -1.45 -7.41 21.71
CA LYS A 115 -0.01 -7.36 21.96
C LYS A 115 0.72 -6.35 21.10
N MET A 116 1.94 -6.02 21.49
CA MET A 116 2.89 -5.34 20.60
C MET A 116 3.31 -6.29 19.48
N GLY A 117 3.29 -5.80 18.24
CA GLY A 117 3.66 -6.57 17.06
C GLY A 117 4.68 -5.88 16.19
N THR A 118 5.52 -6.66 15.52
CA THR A 118 6.53 -6.19 14.56
C THR A 118 5.94 -6.04 13.17
N ILE A 119 6.69 -5.42 12.25
CA ILE A 119 6.27 -5.29 10.84
C ILE A 119 6.11 -6.67 10.18
N GLU A 120 6.98 -7.64 10.49
CA GLU A 120 6.89 -9.00 9.95
C GLU A 120 5.63 -9.72 10.43
N GLU A 121 5.24 -9.52 11.69
CA GLU A 121 3.97 -10.04 12.22
C GLU A 121 2.77 -9.38 11.54
N ARG A 122 2.88 -8.08 11.18
CA ARG A 122 1.84 -7.38 10.42
C ARG A 122 1.73 -7.92 9.00
N ILE A 123 2.84 -8.15 8.32
CA ILE A 123 2.90 -8.77 6.99
C ILE A 123 2.26 -10.16 7.06
N ASN A 124 2.67 -10.99 8.01
CA ASN A 124 2.12 -12.33 8.20
C ASN A 124 0.61 -12.32 8.50
N GLY A 125 0.14 -11.31 9.23
CA GLY A 125 -1.29 -11.13 9.42
C GLY A 125 -2.06 -10.87 8.12
N CYS A 126 -1.45 -10.21 7.12
CA CYS A 126 -2.03 -10.07 5.78
C CYS A 126 -1.92 -11.36 4.98
N MET A 127 -0.79 -12.06 5.06
CA MET A 127 -0.60 -13.35 4.38
C MET A 127 -1.69 -14.35 4.78
N GLU A 128 -1.98 -14.49 6.06
CA GLU A 128 -3.00 -15.44 6.55
C GLU A 128 -4.43 -15.00 6.21
N ARG A 129 -4.75 -13.71 6.41
CA ARG A 129 -6.14 -13.24 6.28
C ARG A 129 -6.50 -12.75 4.88
N SER A 130 -5.74 -11.77 4.37
CA SER A 130 -6.05 -11.14 3.08
C SER A 130 -5.64 -12.01 1.91
N MET A 131 -4.48 -12.66 2.02
CA MET A 131 -3.91 -13.49 0.96
C MET A 131 -4.35 -14.96 1.08
N ASN A 132 -5.16 -15.32 2.10
CA ASN A 132 -5.64 -16.69 2.34
C ASN A 132 -4.52 -17.74 2.28
N GLY A 133 -3.38 -17.42 2.85
CA GLY A 133 -2.15 -18.19 2.73
C GLY A 133 -1.54 -18.59 4.08
N ILE A 134 -0.25 -18.79 4.08
CA ILE A 134 0.54 -19.21 5.23
C ILE A 134 1.59 -18.17 5.61
N LYS A 135 2.04 -18.20 6.86
CA LYS A 135 3.10 -17.32 7.36
C LYS A 135 4.42 -17.53 6.63
N LEU A 136 5.07 -16.42 6.34
CA LEU A 136 6.48 -16.40 5.98
C LEU A 136 7.35 -16.47 7.24
N SER A 137 8.41 -17.27 7.21
CA SER A 137 9.44 -17.18 8.25
C SER A 137 10.05 -15.78 8.30
N LYS A 138 10.26 -15.24 9.50
CA LYS A 138 10.93 -13.93 9.68
C LYS A 138 12.30 -13.86 9.01
N ASN A 139 13.00 -14.99 8.94
CA ASN A 139 14.32 -15.12 8.35
C ASN A 139 14.29 -15.46 6.86
N SER A 140 13.12 -15.68 6.26
CA SER A 140 13.00 -15.99 4.84
C SER A 140 13.48 -14.83 3.97
N THR A 141 14.01 -15.17 2.80
CA THR A 141 14.40 -14.16 1.81
C THR A 141 13.21 -13.30 1.37
N GLN A 142 12.02 -13.90 1.29
CA GLN A 142 10.80 -13.20 0.93
C GLN A 142 10.46 -12.11 1.95
N MET A 143 10.45 -12.47 3.25
CA MET A 143 10.17 -11.49 4.32
C MET A 143 11.19 -10.36 4.33
N LYS A 144 12.48 -10.72 4.29
CA LYS A 144 13.58 -9.74 4.26
C LYS A 144 13.49 -8.80 3.05
N ALA A 145 13.14 -9.33 1.88
CA ALA A 145 12.99 -8.55 0.66
C ALA A 145 11.82 -7.56 0.75
N MET A 146 10.66 -8.00 1.26
CA MET A 146 9.49 -7.12 1.44
C MET A 146 9.78 -5.99 2.44
N VAL A 147 10.43 -6.29 3.55
CA VAL A 147 10.82 -5.28 4.55
C VAL A 147 11.87 -4.32 3.97
N ALA A 148 12.86 -4.83 3.22
CA ALA A 148 13.85 -4.00 2.55
C ALA A 148 13.23 -3.04 1.52
N TYR A 149 12.23 -3.49 0.78
CA TYR A 149 11.47 -2.64 -0.12
C TYR A 149 10.72 -1.53 0.64
N MET A 150 10.00 -1.87 1.72
CA MET A 150 9.28 -0.92 2.55
C MET A 150 10.21 0.14 3.16
N ASP A 151 11.39 -0.28 3.59
CA ASP A 151 12.43 0.60 4.11
C ASP A 151 12.97 1.54 3.03
N TRP A 152 13.24 1.01 1.85
CA TRP A 152 13.76 1.78 0.73
C TRP A 152 12.78 2.89 0.29
N ILE A 153 11.49 2.58 0.10
CA ILE A 153 10.49 3.61 -0.26
C ILE A 153 10.32 4.66 0.83
N SER A 154 10.47 4.29 2.10
CA SER A 154 10.37 5.23 3.23
C SER A 154 11.52 6.23 3.26
N ARG A 155 12.73 5.81 2.82
CA ARG A 155 13.94 6.65 2.85
C ARG A 155 14.20 7.41 1.56
N GLU A 156 13.95 6.78 0.42
CA GLU A 156 14.35 7.34 -0.87
C GLU A 156 13.26 8.23 -1.49
N LEU A 157 11.99 7.85 -1.40
CA LEU A 157 10.91 8.66 -1.99
C LEU A 157 10.80 10.08 -1.40
N PRO A 158 10.91 10.30 -0.08
CA PRO A 158 10.90 11.66 0.46
C PRO A 158 12.06 12.52 -0.05
N LYS A 159 13.24 11.93 -0.31
CA LYS A 159 14.40 12.65 -0.86
C LYS A 159 14.20 13.02 -2.33
N LEU A 160 13.55 12.16 -3.10
CA LEU A 160 13.24 12.43 -4.49
C LEU A 160 12.26 13.58 -4.61
N ASN A 161 11.23 13.63 -3.76
CA ASN A 161 10.29 14.74 -3.71
C ASN A 161 10.95 16.08 -3.38
N SER A 162 11.86 16.11 -2.42
CA SER A 162 12.54 17.35 -2.02
C SER A 162 13.36 17.97 -3.16
N LYS A 163 13.70 17.20 -4.21
CA LYS A 163 14.44 17.68 -5.40
C LYS A 163 13.52 18.23 -6.49
N VAL A 164 12.25 17.84 -6.49
CA VAL A 164 11.28 18.21 -7.53
C VAL A 164 10.52 19.47 -7.16
N PHE A 165 10.31 19.73 -5.87
CA PHE A 165 9.61 20.92 -5.37
C PHE A 165 10.54 22.05 -4.92
N LYS A 166 11.80 22.04 -5.35
CA LYS A 166 12.73 23.18 -5.27
C LYS A 166 12.83 23.85 -6.65
#